data_cd6cd64296889b38b33436cccc59d5ea
#
_entry.id   cd6cd64296889b38b33436cccc59d5ea
#
_cell.length_a   1.000
_cell.length_b   1.000
_cell.length_c   1.000
_cell.angle_alpha   90.00
_cell.angle_beta   90.00
_cell.angle_gamma   90.00
#
_symmetry.space_group_name_H-M   'P 1'
#
loop_
_entity.id
_entity.type
_entity.pdbx_description
1 polymer ?
#
loop_
_entity_poly.entity_id
_entity_poly.type
_entity_poly.pdbx_seq_one_letter_code
_entity_poly.pdbx_strand_id
1 'polypeptide(L)'
;PSAMNGYYKNPDATKEVFTEDGWFRTGDLGEFSADGWLYIKGRLKNMIVGPSGENIYPEDIESVLNSHVCVADSVVTEHEGRLVALVHFNTDALEAKFDGWKEDFENWKENLKKEVVDYVNSKVNRFSRISEVVEEKQEFVKTPTQKIRRFLYTKRNPHQKHEMSKR
;
A
#
# COMPACT_ATOMS: atom_id res chain seq x y z
N PRO A 1 -22.49 -18.61 11.34
CA PRO A 1 -22.78 -19.33 10.09
C PRO A 1 -21.94 -18.88 8.88
N SER A 2 -21.27 -17.70 8.94
CA SER A 2 -20.44 -17.17 7.84
C SER A 2 -18.95 -17.42 8.01
N ALA A 3 -18.49 -17.99 9.11
CA ALA A 3 -17.12 -18.40 9.29
C ALA A 3 -16.87 -19.79 8.71
N MET A 4 -15.69 -20.02 8.12
CA MET A 4 -15.28 -21.35 7.64
C MET A 4 -15.08 -22.30 8.84
N ASN A 5 -15.21 -23.62 8.58
CA ASN A 5 -14.91 -24.65 9.58
C ASN A 5 -13.41 -24.99 9.67
N GLY A 6 -12.62 -24.52 8.69
CA GLY A 6 -11.19 -24.75 8.60
C GLY A 6 -10.68 -24.85 7.18
N TYR A 7 -9.37 -24.97 7.01
CA TYR A 7 -8.72 -25.19 5.71
C TYR A 7 -8.78 -26.66 5.30
N TYR A 8 -9.19 -26.91 4.07
CA TYR A 8 -9.31 -28.27 3.55
C TYR A 8 -7.97 -29.01 3.59
N LYS A 9 -7.93 -30.17 4.24
CA LYS A 9 -6.74 -31.03 4.43
C LYS A 9 -5.52 -30.30 5.03
N ASN A 10 -5.72 -29.20 5.77
CA ASN A 10 -4.63 -28.47 6.41
C ASN A 10 -5.03 -28.11 7.86
N PRO A 11 -4.91 -29.10 8.80
CA PRO A 11 -5.28 -28.89 10.20
C PRO A 11 -4.34 -27.91 10.91
N ASP A 12 -3.07 -27.83 10.52
CA ASP A 12 -2.11 -26.92 11.15
C ASP A 12 -2.46 -25.46 10.85
N ALA A 13 -2.70 -25.12 9.58
CA ALA A 13 -3.16 -23.80 9.21
C ALA A 13 -4.53 -23.46 9.84
N THR A 14 -5.40 -24.45 10.03
CA THR A 14 -6.68 -24.26 10.73
C THR A 14 -6.45 -23.87 12.19
N LYS A 15 -5.53 -24.58 12.87
CA LYS A 15 -5.20 -24.33 14.26
C LYS A 15 -4.58 -22.94 14.51
N GLU A 16 -3.83 -22.43 13.53
CA GLU A 16 -3.23 -21.09 13.61
C GLU A 16 -4.26 -19.97 13.57
N VAL A 17 -5.38 -20.16 12.85
CA VAL A 17 -6.37 -19.11 12.62
C VAL A 17 -7.57 -19.16 13.56
N PHE A 18 -7.69 -20.17 14.41
CA PHE A 18 -8.73 -20.22 15.44
C PHE A 18 -8.10 -20.11 16.83
N THR A 19 -8.80 -19.43 17.72
CA THR A 19 -8.47 -19.44 19.16
C THR A 19 -9.01 -20.73 19.80
N GLU A 20 -8.56 -21.06 21.01
CA GLU A 20 -9.04 -22.24 21.74
C GLU A 20 -10.54 -22.20 22.04
N ASP A 21 -11.09 -20.99 22.21
CA ASP A 21 -12.53 -20.71 22.41
C ASP A 21 -13.32 -20.54 21.10
N GLY A 22 -12.71 -20.83 19.94
CA GLY A 22 -13.36 -20.92 18.65
C GLY A 22 -13.50 -19.61 17.85
N TRP A 23 -12.85 -18.52 18.27
CA TRP A 23 -12.82 -17.29 17.48
C TRP A 23 -11.87 -17.39 16.29
N PHE A 24 -12.31 -16.88 15.14
CA PHE A 24 -11.50 -16.79 13.92
C PHE A 24 -10.65 -15.52 13.94
N ARG A 25 -9.34 -15.68 13.85
CA ARG A 25 -8.36 -14.60 13.72
C ARG A 25 -8.30 -14.15 12.27
N THR A 26 -8.89 -13.00 11.96
CA THR A 26 -8.93 -12.46 10.58
C THR A 26 -7.57 -11.97 10.11
N GLY A 27 -6.69 -11.60 11.04
CA GLY A 27 -5.43 -10.90 10.76
C GLY A 27 -5.63 -9.43 10.39
N ASP A 28 -6.86 -8.91 10.56
CA ASP A 28 -7.14 -7.50 10.43
C ASP A 28 -6.93 -6.79 11.76
N LEU A 29 -6.44 -5.55 11.69
CA LEU A 29 -6.31 -4.64 12.82
C LEU A 29 -7.52 -3.72 12.85
N GLY A 30 -8.12 -3.58 14.01
CA GLY A 30 -9.26 -2.70 14.21
C GLY A 30 -9.10 -1.83 15.45
N GLU A 31 -9.79 -0.71 15.47
CA GLU A 31 -9.86 0.23 16.57
C GLU A 31 -11.31 0.56 16.86
N PHE A 32 -11.70 0.55 18.13
CA PHE A 32 -13.02 1.02 18.55
C PHE A 32 -12.99 2.53 18.81
N SER A 33 -13.95 3.25 18.24
CA SER A 33 -14.20 4.63 18.63
C SER A 33 -14.82 4.71 20.03
N ALA A 34 -14.85 5.91 20.61
CA ALA A 34 -15.51 6.16 21.88
C ALA A 34 -17.02 5.78 21.87
N ASP A 35 -17.65 5.86 20.69
CA ASP A 35 -19.07 5.51 20.48
C ASP A 35 -19.28 4.01 20.18
N GLY A 36 -18.22 3.19 20.25
CA GLY A 36 -18.29 1.75 20.05
C GLY A 36 -18.27 1.26 18.61
N TRP A 37 -17.99 2.13 17.62
CA TRP A 37 -17.81 1.73 16.23
C TRP A 37 -16.45 1.09 16.01
N LEU A 38 -16.42 -0.03 15.27
CA LEU A 38 -15.19 -0.70 14.87
C LEU A 38 -14.70 -0.14 13.52
N TYR A 39 -13.50 0.42 13.52
CA TYR A 39 -12.79 0.85 12.31
C TYR A 39 -11.68 -0.14 11.98
N ILE A 40 -11.65 -0.63 10.74
CA ILE A 40 -10.55 -1.47 10.25
C ILE A 40 -9.41 -0.56 9.81
N LYS A 41 -8.23 -0.74 10.43
CA LYS A 41 -7.02 0.05 10.15
C LYS A 41 -6.14 -0.56 9.06
N GLY A 42 -6.18 -1.88 8.90
CA GLY A 42 -5.38 -2.58 7.91
C GLY A 42 -5.10 -4.02 8.29
N ARG A 43 -4.11 -4.62 7.63
CA ARG A 43 -3.66 -5.98 7.88
C ARG A 43 -2.49 -6.01 8.86
N LEU A 44 -2.53 -6.88 9.88
CA LEU A 44 -1.44 -7.06 10.82
C LEU A 44 -0.09 -7.35 10.10
N LYS A 45 -0.14 -8.15 9.03
CA LYS A 45 1.05 -8.53 8.24
C LYS A 45 1.63 -7.39 7.40
N ASN A 46 0.86 -6.33 7.15
CA ASN A 46 1.28 -5.18 6.34
C ASN A 46 1.75 -4.01 7.21
N MET A 47 1.44 -4.05 8.50
CA MET A 47 1.83 -3.00 9.44
C MET A 47 3.37 -2.85 9.44
N ILE A 48 3.83 -1.63 9.34
CA ILE A 48 5.24 -1.25 9.43
C ILE A 48 5.47 -0.71 10.85
N VAL A 49 6.53 -1.19 11.49
CA VAL A 49 6.96 -0.64 12.78
C VAL A 49 8.00 0.43 12.50
N GLY A 50 7.66 1.66 12.82
CA GLY A 50 8.54 2.80 12.64
C GLY A 50 9.75 2.79 13.59
N PRO A 51 10.77 3.64 13.35
CA PRO A 51 12.00 3.67 14.13
C PRO A 51 11.81 3.94 15.62
N SER A 52 10.74 4.64 16.00
CA SER A 52 10.40 4.95 17.40
C SER A 52 9.40 3.94 18.00
N GLY A 53 9.10 2.84 17.30
CA GLY A 53 8.17 1.81 17.75
C GLY A 53 6.69 2.10 17.43
N GLU A 54 6.40 3.15 16.65
CA GLU A 54 5.04 3.47 16.21
C GLU A 54 4.54 2.48 15.16
N ASN A 55 3.24 2.19 15.23
CA ASN A 55 2.56 1.37 14.23
C ASN A 55 2.12 2.25 13.06
N ILE A 56 2.63 1.96 11.88
CA ILE A 56 2.29 2.65 10.64
C ILE A 56 1.44 1.69 9.79
N TYR A 57 0.33 2.17 9.31
CA TYR A 57 -0.61 1.43 8.46
C TYR A 57 -0.47 1.89 7.01
N PRO A 58 0.20 1.11 6.15
CA PRO A 58 0.42 1.50 4.74
C PRO A 58 -0.88 1.79 4.00
N GLU A 59 -1.95 1.06 4.32
CA GLU A 59 -3.25 1.22 3.69
C GLU A 59 -3.86 2.61 3.91
N ASP A 60 -3.63 3.23 5.07
CA ASP A 60 -4.10 4.59 5.36
C ASP A 60 -3.39 5.60 4.45
N ILE A 61 -2.08 5.44 4.26
CA ILE A 61 -1.27 6.31 3.39
C ILE A 61 -1.66 6.10 1.92
N GLU A 62 -1.85 4.85 1.50
CA GLU A 62 -2.27 4.48 0.15
C GLU A 62 -3.67 4.99 -0.18
N SER A 63 -4.57 5.02 0.78
CA SER A 63 -5.89 5.62 0.61
C SER A 63 -5.78 7.12 0.26
N VAL A 64 -4.86 7.83 0.90
CA VAL A 64 -4.57 9.23 0.58
C VAL A 64 -3.90 9.37 -0.78
N LEU A 65 -2.90 8.52 -1.10
CA LEU A 65 -2.24 8.48 -2.41
C LEU A 65 -3.25 8.27 -3.53
N ASN A 66 -4.09 7.24 -3.40
CA ASN A 66 -5.08 6.87 -4.42
C ASN A 66 -6.22 7.89 -4.56
N SER A 67 -6.34 8.86 -3.65
CA SER A 67 -7.25 10.00 -3.81
C SER A 67 -6.68 11.12 -4.69
N HIS A 68 -5.41 11.05 -5.08
CA HIS A 68 -4.79 12.00 -6.00
C HIS A 68 -5.12 11.63 -7.45
N VAL A 69 -5.58 12.62 -8.26
CA VAL A 69 -6.09 12.39 -9.62
C VAL A 69 -5.12 11.68 -10.56
N CYS A 70 -3.81 11.92 -10.41
CA CYS A 70 -2.77 11.30 -11.23
C CYS A 70 -2.34 9.91 -10.76
N VAL A 71 -2.82 9.42 -9.62
CA VAL A 71 -2.46 8.11 -9.07
C VAL A 71 -3.54 7.10 -9.42
N ALA A 72 -3.15 6.02 -10.10
CA ALA A 72 -4.04 4.91 -10.40
C ALA A 72 -4.03 3.88 -9.26
N ASP A 73 -2.84 3.49 -8.81
CA ASP A 73 -2.63 2.52 -7.73
C ASP A 73 -1.34 2.86 -6.98
N SER A 74 -1.26 2.46 -5.72
CA SER A 74 -0.05 2.66 -4.91
C SER A 74 0.21 1.51 -3.94
N VAL A 75 1.47 1.33 -3.58
CA VAL A 75 1.93 0.44 -2.50
C VAL A 75 2.97 1.19 -1.68
N VAL A 76 2.73 1.34 -0.39
CA VAL A 76 3.69 1.92 0.54
C VAL A 76 4.50 0.81 1.20
N THR A 77 5.81 0.97 1.21
CA THR A 77 6.76 0.03 1.80
C THR A 77 7.81 0.78 2.62
N GLU A 78 8.49 0.07 3.49
CA GLU A 78 9.66 0.57 4.19
C GLU A 78 10.93 0.19 3.42
N HIS A 79 11.83 1.13 3.25
CA HIS A 79 13.16 0.91 2.69
C HIS A 79 14.18 1.78 3.44
N GLU A 80 15.19 1.13 4.01
CA GLU A 80 16.25 1.79 4.80
C GLU A 80 15.73 2.74 5.90
N GLY A 81 14.69 2.31 6.62
CA GLY A 81 14.08 3.08 7.70
C GLY A 81 13.18 4.24 7.25
N ARG A 82 12.86 4.34 5.96
CA ARG A 82 12.01 5.37 5.39
C ARG A 82 10.81 4.77 4.68
N LEU A 83 9.70 5.48 4.70
CA LEU A 83 8.52 5.10 3.92
C LEU A 83 8.67 5.57 2.47
N VAL A 84 8.54 4.63 1.55
CA VAL A 84 8.60 4.87 0.11
C VAL A 84 7.28 4.45 -0.51
N ALA A 85 6.72 5.30 -1.35
CA ALA A 85 5.51 4.98 -2.11
C ALA A 85 5.87 4.54 -3.53
N LEU A 86 5.57 3.29 -3.87
CA LEU A 86 5.55 2.82 -5.24
C LEU A 86 4.20 3.25 -5.85
N VAL A 87 4.24 3.98 -6.96
CA VAL A 87 3.03 4.55 -7.56
C VAL A 87 2.95 4.19 -9.02
N HIS A 88 1.84 3.61 -9.43
CA HIS A 88 1.44 3.52 -10.82
C HIS A 88 0.56 4.72 -11.15
N PHE A 89 1.02 5.54 -12.09
CA PHE A 89 0.30 6.76 -12.47
C PHE A 89 -0.80 6.46 -13.49
N ASN A 90 -1.87 7.24 -13.42
CA ASN A 90 -2.94 7.23 -14.41
C ASN A 90 -2.48 7.98 -15.69
N THR A 91 -2.24 7.25 -16.76
CA THR A 91 -1.71 7.80 -18.03
C THR A 91 -2.62 8.87 -18.61
N ASP A 92 -3.92 8.65 -18.61
CA ASP A 92 -4.90 9.62 -19.17
C ASP A 92 -4.89 10.93 -18.37
N ALA A 93 -4.77 10.82 -17.03
CA ALA A 93 -4.68 12.00 -16.17
C ALA A 93 -3.34 12.73 -16.32
N LEU A 94 -2.23 12.00 -16.58
CA LEU A 94 -0.94 12.61 -16.88
C LEU A 94 -1.00 13.39 -18.20
N GLU A 95 -1.55 12.79 -19.25
CA GLU A 95 -1.69 13.42 -20.56
C GLU A 95 -2.60 14.67 -20.51
N ALA A 96 -3.69 14.58 -19.75
CA ALA A 96 -4.61 15.72 -19.57
C ALA A 96 -3.99 16.87 -18.76
N LYS A 97 -3.04 16.58 -17.87
CA LYS A 97 -2.39 17.58 -16.99
C LYS A 97 -1.12 18.18 -17.61
N PHE A 98 -0.50 17.47 -18.54
CA PHE A 98 0.74 17.88 -19.20
C PHE A 98 0.44 18.77 -20.41
N ASP A 99 0.79 20.05 -20.32
CA ASP A 99 0.69 21.03 -21.41
C ASP A 99 2.10 21.48 -21.81
N GLY A 100 2.87 20.56 -22.44
CA GLY A 100 4.26 20.85 -22.80
C GLY A 100 4.81 19.96 -23.91
N TRP A 101 6.07 20.20 -24.29
CA TRP A 101 6.79 19.41 -25.28
C TRP A 101 7.34 18.11 -24.66
N LYS A 102 7.45 17.05 -25.45
CA LYS A 102 7.91 15.73 -24.97
C LYS A 102 9.23 15.74 -24.20
N GLU A 103 10.14 16.65 -24.53
CA GLU A 103 11.45 16.79 -23.87
C GLU A 103 11.33 17.28 -22.42
N ASP A 104 10.25 17.98 -22.06
CA ASP A 104 10.02 18.47 -20.70
C ASP A 104 9.21 17.49 -19.84
N PHE A 105 8.66 16.43 -20.43
CA PHE A 105 7.76 15.49 -19.74
C PHE A 105 8.40 14.80 -18.54
N GLU A 106 9.65 14.37 -18.65
CA GLU A 106 10.36 13.69 -17.54
C GLU A 106 10.62 14.66 -16.38
N ASN A 107 11.03 15.90 -16.68
CA ASN A 107 11.22 16.92 -15.65
C ASN A 107 9.89 17.28 -14.97
N TRP A 108 8.81 17.42 -15.75
CA TRP A 108 7.48 17.65 -15.21
C TRP A 108 7.03 16.49 -14.32
N LYS A 109 7.28 15.24 -14.73
CA LYS A 109 6.94 14.05 -13.95
C LYS A 109 7.71 14.00 -12.63
N GLU A 110 8.99 14.36 -12.62
CA GLU A 110 9.77 14.45 -11.37
C GLU A 110 9.20 15.53 -10.41
N ASN A 111 8.70 16.63 -10.95
CA ASN A 111 8.01 17.65 -10.15
C ASN A 111 6.66 17.13 -9.64
N LEU A 112 5.91 16.40 -10.46
CA LEU A 112 4.65 15.75 -10.03
C LEU A 112 4.89 14.76 -8.88
N LYS A 113 5.97 13.97 -8.91
CA LYS A 113 6.30 13.08 -7.79
C LYS A 113 6.48 13.85 -6.49
N LYS A 114 7.16 15.00 -6.52
CA LYS A 114 7.31 15.88 -5.36
C LYS A 114 5.96 16.45 -4.90
N GLU A 115 5.13 16.91 -5.85
CA GLU A 115 3.77 17.37 -5.55
C GLU A 115 2.95 16.28 -4.84
N VAL A 116 3.04 15.03 -5.29
CA VAL A 116 2.35 13.88 -4.66
C VAL A 116 2.89 13.62 -3.25
N VAL A 117 4.20 13.70 -3.03
CA VAL A 117 4.80 13.59 -1.69
C VAL A 117 4.24 14.67 -0.76
N ASP A 118 4.25 15.92 -1.20
CA ASP A 118 3.74 17.04 -0.40
C ASP A 118 2.24 16.92 -0.13
N TYR A 119 1.47 16.51 -1.14
CA TYR A 119 0.03 16.25 -1.00
C TYR A 119 -0.26 15.22 0.07
N VAL A 120 0.42 14.07 0.04
CA VAL A 120 0.23 13.00 1.03
C VAL A 120 0.69 13.46 2.40
N ASN A 121 1.89 14.04 2.49
CA ASN A 121 2.50 14.46 3.75
C ASN A 121 1.75 15.59 4.46
N SER A 122 0.91 16.33 3.72
CA SER A 122 0.00 17.32 4.29
C SER A 122 -1.23 16.71 4.97
N LYS A 123 -1.57 15.45 4.64
CA LYS A 123 -2.81 14.79 5.09
C LYS A 123 -2.59 13.65 6.07
N VAL A 124 -1.37 13.12 6.14
CA VAL A 124 -1.02 12.05 7.07
C VAL A 124 -0.34 12.60 8.34
N ASN A 125 -0.33 11.80 9.40
CA ASN A 125 0.42 12.15 10.60
C ASN A 125 1.94 12.12 10.35
N ARG A 126 2.71 12.70 11.28
CA ARG A 126 4.17 12.86 11.14
C ARG A 126 4.93 11.55 10.95
N PHE A 127 4.44 10.45 11.52
CA PHE A 127 5.09 9.13 11.46
C PHE A 127 4.77 8.39 10.16
N SER A 128 3.68 8.76 9.51
CA SER A 128 3.20 8.17 8.24
C SER A 128 3.67 8.95 7.01
N ARG A 129 4.58 9.91 7.18
CA ARG A 129 5.11 10.69 6.06
C ARG A 129 6.00 9.84 5.18
N ILE A 130 5.76 9.92 3.87
CA ILE A 130 6.60 9.27 2.85
C ILE A 130 7.79 10.16 2.52
N SER A 131 8.93 9.53 2.23
CA SER A 131 10.16 10.23 1.83
C SER A 131 10.19 10.53 0.33
N GLU A 132 9.65 9.63 -0.46
CA GLU A 132 9.67 9.73 -1.91
C GLU A 132 8.56 8.91 -2.58
N VAL A 133 8.31 9.23 -3.84
CA VAL A 133 7.48 8.48 -4.77
C VAL A 133 8.37 7.86 -5.85
N VAL A 134 8.31 6.54 -5.99
CA VAL A 134 8.97 5.79 -7.06
C VAL A 134 7.91 5.31 -8.05
N GLU A 135 8.10 5.63 -9.33
CA GLU A 135 7.18 5.22 -10.36
C GLU A 135 7.27 3.72 -10.66
N GLU A 136 6.15 3.03 -10.57
CA GLU A 136 6.00 1.68 -11.12
C GLU A 136 5.38 1.79 -12.52
N LYS A 137 6.19 1.50 -13.54
CA LYS A 137 5.78 1.66 -14.94
C LYS A 137 4.71 0.68 -15.39
N GLN A 138 4.65 -0.47 -14.72
CA GLN A 138 3.66 -1.50 -15.00
C GLN A 138 2.56 -1.47 -13.93
N GLU A 139 1.37 -1.87 -14.32
CA GLU A 139 0.30 -2.07 -13.34
C GLU A 139 0.71 -3.11 -12.29
N PHE A 140 0.28 -2.86 -11.06
CA PHE A 140 0.51 -3.81 -9.98
C PHE A 140 -0.19 -5.14 -10.24
N VAL A 141 0.50 -6.24 -9.96
CA VAL A 141 -0.10 -7.58 -10.04
C VAL A 141 -1.19 -7.71 -8.99
N LYS A 142 -2.41 -7.98 -9.44
CA LYS A 142 -3.60 -8.08 -8.58
C LYS A 142 -4.07 -9.53 -8.45
N THR A 143 -4.82 -9.79 -7.40
CA THR A 143 -5.61 -11.02 -7.24
C THR A 143 -6.86 -10.95 -8.12
N PRO A 144 -7.59 -12.08 -8.32
CA PRO A 144 -8.90 -12.05 -9.00
C PRO A 144 -9.91 -11.08 -8.35
N THR A 145 -9.73 -10.77 -7.05
CA THR A 145 -10.56 -9.81 -6.31
C THR A 145 -10.01 -8.39 -6.35
N GLN A 146 -9.15 -8.06 -7.33
CA GLN A 146 -8.55 -6.74 -7.57
C GLN A 146 -7.68 -6.18 -6.42
N LYS A 147 -7.18 -7.03 -5.53
CA LYS A 147 -6.25 -6.63 -4.46
C LYS A 147 -4.80 -6.79 -4.92
N ILE A 148 -3.97 -5.79 -4.71
CA ILE A 148 -2.55 -5.82 -5.06
C ILE A 148 -1.83 -6.92 -4.25
N ARG A 149 -1.00 -7.71 -4.93
CA ARG A 149 -0.13 -8.72 -4.31
C ARG A 149 1.11 -8.05 -3.70
N ARG A 150 0.93 -7.39 -2.56
CA ARG A 150 1.95 -6.55 -1.89
C ARG A 150 3.29 -7.26 -1.68
N PHE A 151 3.29 -8.57 -1.38
CA PHE A 151 4.52 -9.34 -1.12
C PHE A 151 5.51 -9.33 -2.29
N LEU A 152 5.06 -9.02 -3.52
CA LEU A 152 5.93 -8.87 -4.69
C LEU A 152 6.73 -7.55 -4.66
N TYR A 153 6.31 -6.58 -3.86
CA TYR A 153 6.83 -5.22 -3.84
C TYR A 153 7.52 -4.86 -2.52
N THR A 154 7.03 -5.36 -1.38
CA THR A 154 7.50 -4.98 -0.04
C THR A 154 8.89 -5.50 0.33
N LYS A 155 9.42 -6.51 -0.37
CA LYS A 155 10.77 -7.08 -0.14
C LYS A 155 11.78 -6.66 -1.21
N ARG A 156 11.37 -5.85 -2.17
CA ARG A 156 12.18 -5.42 -3.30
C ARG A 156 12.82 -4.06 -2.99
N ASN A 157 14.05 -3.84 -3.46
CA ASN A 157 14.59 -2.49 -3.52
C ASN A 157 13.72 -1.65 -4.47
N PRO A 158 13.09 -0.57 -4.02
CA PRO A 158 12.17 0.22 -4.82
C PRO A 158 12.81 0.83 -6.08
N HIS A 159 14.13 1.05 -6.04
CA HIS A 159 14.90 1.61 -7.17
C HIS A 159 15.37 0.56 -8.20
N GLN A 160 15.16 -0.74 -7.96
CA GLN A 160 15.47 -1.79 -8.94
C GLN A 160 14.33 -1.91 -9.96
N LYS A 161 14.68 -1.78 -11.26
CA LYS A 161 13.75 -2.02 -12.36
C LYS A 161 13.15 -3.43 -12.29
N HIS A 162 11.86 -3.53 -12.52
CA HIS A 162 11.15 -4.80 -12.56
C HIS A 162 11.57 -5.59 -13.82
N GLU A 163 12.52 -6.51 -13.69
CA GLU A 163 12.68 -7.60 -14.65
C GLU A 163 11.68 -8.70 -14.27
N MET A 164 10.55 -8.73 -14.95
CA MET A 164 9.64 -9.87 -14.87
C MET A 164 10.34 -11.10 -15.43
N SER A 165 10.86 -11.96 -14.54
CA SER A 165 11.23 -13.31 -14.91
C SER A 165 9.99 -13.99 -15.49
N LYS A 166 9.98 -14.18 -16.81
CA LYS A 166 9.02 -15.05 -17.50
C LYS A 166 9.24 -16.48 -16.97
N ARG A 167 8.36 -16.94 -16.09
CA ARG A 167 8.17 -18.35 -15.80
C ARG A 167 6.70 -18.69 -15.91
#